data_60b17751acab1c874ad96235cc25a346
#
_entry.id   60b17751acab1c874ad96235cc25a346
#
_cell.length_a   1.000
_cell.length_b   1.000
_cell.length_c   1.000
_cell.angle_alpha   90.00
_cell.angle_beta   90.00
_cell.angle_gamma   90.00
#
_symmetry.space_group_name_H-M   'P 1'
#
loop_
_entity.id
_entity.type
_entity.pdbx_description
1 polymer ?
#
loop_
_entity_poly.entity_id
_entity_poly.type
_entity_poly.pdbx_seq_one_letter_code
_entity_poly.pdbx_strand_id
1 'polypeptide(L)'
;MTVNTPANPDILALGEAMIEFNQSAKGEPKYLQGFGGDTSNFCIAAARQGARTGFVSAVGADHFGRLLIDLWERENVDTAQVRVDPQASTGVYFVSHGPDGHAFDYLRAGSAASRYAPHDLPLDAIAAAKVVHLSGISLAISLSACDAALEAIAHARANGVRVSFDTNLRLKLWPLNRARAVMLEAIRQTDICLPSWDDVTELTGLTGRDEIVDFLLSHGPRVVALKLGKDGSYIATPDERRVVPG
;
A
#
# COMPACT_ATOMS: atom_id res chain seq x y z
N MET A 1 -32.92 6.39 21.22
CA MET A 1 -32.24 5.66 20.13
C MET A 1 -30.79 6.09 20.19
N THR A 2 -29.92 5.26 20.74
CA THR A 2 -28.46 5.49 20.70
C THR A 2 -28.01 5.32 19.26
N VAL A 3 -27.61 6.43 18.64
CA VAL A 3 -26.93 6.39 17.34
C VAL A 3 -25.63 5.62 17.59
N ASN A 4 -25.58 4.39 17.11
CA ASN A 4 -24.37 3.56 17.15
C ASN A 4 -23.41 4.21 16.14
N THR A 5 -22.58 5.15 16.59
CA THR A 5 -21.50 5.70 15.76
C THR A 5 -20.63 4.49 15.39
N PRO A 6 -20.42 4.20 14.12
CA PRO A 6 -19.56 3.09 13.73
C PRO A 6 -18.20 3.31 14.39
N ALA A 7 -17.72 2.29 15.10
CA ALA A 7 -16.43 2.37 15.78
C ALA A 7 -15.34 2.56 14.71
N ASN A 8 -14.43 3.50 14.93
CA ASN A 8 -13.31 3.79 14.03
C ASN A 8 -12.61 2.51 13.59
N PRO A 9 -12.10 2.44 12.35
CA PRO A 9 -11.29 1.32 11.89
C PRO A 9 -10.09 1.07 12.80
N ASP A 10 -9.77 -0.22 13.04
CA ASP A 10 -8.55 -0.59 13.75
C ASP A 10 -7.31 -0.38 12.88
N ILE A 11 -7.48 -0.57 11.57
CA ILE A 11 -6.42 -0.44 10.56
C ILE A 11 -6.87 0.54 9.50
N LEU A 12 -6.09 1.58 9.26
CA LEU A 12 -6.22 2.44 8.08
C LEU A 12 -5.08 2.16 7.11
N ALA A 13 -5.39 1.93 5.83
CA ALA A 13 -4.36 1.87 4.81
C ALA A 13 -4.46 3.08 3.86
N LEU A 14 -3.31 3.67 3.54
CA LEU A 14 -3.20 4.84 2.66
C LEU A 14 -2.49 4.47 1.37
N GLY A 15 -3.12 4.75 0.23
CA GLY A 15 -2.49 4.53 -1.07
C GLY A 15 -3.46 4.65 -2.25
N GLU A 16 -3.07 4.13 -3.40
CA GLU A 16 -3.87 4.16 -4.62
C GLU A 16 -4.45 2.79 -4.92
N ALA A 17 -5.72 2.77 -5.33
CA ALA A 17 -6.32 1.66 -6.03
C ALA A 17 -6.66 2.06 -7.46
N MET A 18 -6.65 1.08 -8.35
CA MET A 18 -6.89 1.29 -9.78
C MET A 18 -7.79 0.19 -10.33
N ILE A 19 -8.48 0.50 -11.41
CA ILE A 19 -9.12 -0.55 -12.21
C ILE A 19 -8.07 -1.24 -13.07
N GLU A 20 -8.06 -2.56 -13.03
CA GLU A 20 -7.26 -3.41 -13.89
C GLU A 20 -8.04 -3.80 -15.15
N PHE A 21 -7.39 -3.75 -16.29
CA PHE A 21 -7.84 -4.39 -17.52
C PHE A 21 -6.82 -5.46 -17.91
N ASN A 22 -7.13 -6.71 -17.63
CA ASN A 22 -6.26 -7.85 -17.87
C ASN A 22 -6.65 -8.54 -19.19
N GLN A 23 -5.74 -8.63 -20.12
CA GLN A 23 -5.98 -9.27 -21.42
C GLN A 23 -6.39 -10.72 -21.21
N SER A 24 -7.49 -11.16 -21.83
CA SER A 24 -8.06 -12.50 -21.62
C SER A 24 -7.15 -13.63 -22.09
N ALA A 25 -6.43 -13.40 -23.20
CA ALA A 25 -5.41 -14.29 -23.72
C ALA A 25 -4.42 -13.50 -24.60
N LYS A 26 -3.23 -14.03 -24.81
CA LYS A 26 -2.19 -13.44 -25.64
C LYS A 26 -2.71 -13.12 -27.05
N GLY A 27 -2.60 -11.85 -27.45
CA GLY A 27 -2.98 -11.37 -28.78
C GLY A 27 -4.48 -11.16 -28.99
N GLU A 28 -5.34 -11.42 -27.98
CA GLU A 28 -6.75 -11.10 -28.09
C GLU A 28 -7.04 -9.64 -27.72
N PRO A 29 -7.97 -8.96 -28.42
CA PRO A 29 -8.34 -7.57 -28.11
C PRO A 29 -9.37 -7.48 -26.97
N LYS A 30 -9.51 -8.51 -26.15
CA LYS A 30 -10.45 -8.58 -25.02
C LYS A 30 -9.71 -8.42 -23.71
N TYR A 31 -10.30 -7.65 -22.81
CA TYR A 31 -9.79 -7.44 -21.46
C TYR A 31 -10.88 -7.79 -20.44
N LEU A 32 -10.48 -8.45 -19.37
CA LEU A 32 -11.29 -8.67 -18.19
C LEU A 32 -11.03 -7.55 -17.21
N GLN A 33 -12.10 -6.94 -16.70
CA GLN A 33 -12.01 -5.93 -15.67
C GLN A 33 -11.73 -6.59 -14.33
N GLY A 34 -10.73 -6.06 -13.63
CA GLY A 34 -10.35 -6.42 -12.27
C GLY A 34 -10.03 -5.18 -11.45
N PHE A 35 -9.43 -5.40 -10.30
CA PHE A 35 -9.05 -4.36 -9.36
C PHE A 35 -7.61 -4.56 -8.93
N GLY A 36 -6.85 -3.48 -8.84
CA GLY A 36 -5.47 -3.46 -8.35
C GLY A 36 -5.25 -2.37 -7.32
N GLY A 37 -4.11 -2.46 -6.66
CA GLY A 37 -3.71 -1.58 -5.57
C GLY A 37 -3.28 -2.41 -4.37
N ASP A 38 -2.01 -2.32 -4.02
CA ASP A 38 -1.40 -3.13 -2.95
C ASP A 38 -2.01 -2.83 -1.59
N THR A 39 -2.15 -1.56 -1.23
CA THR A 39 -2.75 -1.12 0.03
C THR A 39 -4.25 -1.41 0.10
N SER A 40 -4.96 -1.34 -1.03
CA SER A 40 -6.36 -1.78 -1.14
C SER A 40 -6.47 -3.29 -0.91
N ASN A 41 -5.61 -4.09 -1.55
CA ASN A 41 -5.58 -5.54 -1.36
C ASN A 41 -5.24 -5.90 0.10
N PHE A 42 -4.35 -5.16 0.74
CA PHE A 42 -4.04 -5.32 2.16
C PHE A 42 -5.30 -5.08 3.03
N CYS A 43 -6.04 -3.98 2.81
CA CYS A 43 -7.28 -3.69 3.53
C CYS A 43 -8.29 -4.82 3.39
N ILE A 44 -8.54 -5.27 2.17
CA ILE A 44 -9.49 -6.35 1.87
C ILE A 44 -9.04 -7.67 2.54
N ALA A 45 -7.76 -8.00 2.44
CA ALA A 45 -7.23 -9.21 3.07
C ALA A 45 -7.37 -9.18 4.60
N ALA A 46 -7.11 -8.03 5.23
CA ALA A 46 -7.28 -7.86 6.66
C ALA A 46 -8.76 -7.90 7.09
N ALA A 47 -9.67 -7.27 6.31
CA ALA A 47 -11.10 -7.31 6.56
C ALA A 47 -11.66 -8.74 6.48
N ARG A 48 -11.26 -9.52 5.49
CA ARG A 48 -11.61 -10.94 5.34
C ARG A 48 -11.14 -11.81 6.52
N GLN A 49 -10.11 -11.37 7.24
CA GLN A 49 -9.62 -12.01 8.48
C GLN A 49 -10.29 -11.43 9.75
N GLY A 50 -11.31 -10.59 9.61
CA GLY A 50 -12.09 -10.05 10.72
C GLY A 50 -11.56 -8.75 11.33
N ALA A 51 -10.55 -8.11 10.74
CA ALA A 51 -10.13 -6.78 11.16
C ALA A 51 -11.11 -5.71 10.69
N ARG A 52 -11.33 -4.66 11.48
CA ARG A 52 -12.01 -3.45 11.04
C ARG A 52 -11.03 -2.58 10.27
N THR A 53 -11.21 -2.49 8.98
CA THR A 53 -10.30 -1.75 8.09
C THR A 53 -10.98 -0.57 7.45
N GLY A 54 -10.22 0.48 7.18
CA GLY A 54 -10.64 1.65 6.40
C GLY A 54 -9.58 2.03 5.38
N PHE A 55 -10.01 2.63 4.29
CA PHE A 55 -9.12 3.02 3.21
C PHE A 55 -9.06 4.55 3.09
N VAL A 56 -7.83 5.09 3.08
CA VAL A 56 -7.53 6.51 2.88
C VAL A 56 -6.99 6.67 1.47
N SER A 57 -7.75 7.34 0.60
CA SER A 57 -7.40 7.48 -0.82
C SER A 57 -8.21 8.60 -1.47
N ALA A 58 -8.01 8.77 -2.77
CA ALA A 58 -8.93 9.52 -3.62
C ALA A 58 -9.25 8.75 -4.89
N VAL A 59 -10.50 8.86 -5.34
CA VAL A 59 -10.99 8.33 -6.61
C VAL A 59 -11.63 9.45 -7.43
N GLY A 60 -11.75 9.28 -8.73
CA GLY A 60 -12.48 10.22 -9.57
C GLY A 60 -13.99 10.16 -9.34
N ALA A 61 -14.70 11.26 -9.65
CA ALA A 61 -16.16 11.29 -9.73
C ALA A 61 -16.64 10.59 -11.02
N ASP A 62 -16.11 9.42 -11.32
CA ASP A 62 -16.33 8.64 -12.53
C ASP A 62 -16.87 7.23 -12.24
N HIS A 63 -17.14 6.46 -13.30
CA HIS A 63 -17.64 5.09 -13.17
C HIS A 63 -16.63 4.19 -12.43
N PHE A 64 -15.34 4.36 -12.67
CA PHE A 64 -14.30 3.55 -12.06
C PHE A 64 -14.13 3.81 -10.57
N GLY A 65 -14.27 5.07 -10.15
CA GLY A 65 -14.28 5.44 -8.73
C GLY A 65 -15.44 4.78 -7.98
N ARG A 66 -16.64 4.76 -8.57
CA ARG A 66 -17.78 4.05 -7.99
C ARG A 66 -17.54 2.55 -7.87
N LEU A 67 -16.96 1.92 -8.89
CA LEU A 67 -16.64 0.49 -8.83
C LEU A 67 -15.65 0.13 -7.71
N LEU A 68 -14.69 0.99 -7.42
CA LEU A 68 -13.75 0.81 -6.31
C LEU A 68 -14.44 0.98 -4.96
N ILE A 69 -15.29 2.01 -4.80
CA ILE A 69 -16.07 2.21 -3.58
C ILE A 69 -16.98 1.00 -3.34
N ASP A 70 -17.74 0.57 -4.36
CA ASP A 70 -18.61 -0.61 -4.28
C ASP A 70 -17.84 -1.89 -3.92
N LEU A 71 -16.60 -2.04 -4.40
CA LEU A 71 -15.72 -3.16 -4.02
C LEU A 71 -15.41 -3.11 -2.53
N TRP A 72 -14.93 -1.99 -2.01
CA TRP A 72 -14.56 -1.85 -0.61
C TRP A 72 -15.75 -2.07 0.32
N GLU A 73 -16.92 -1.51 0.00
CA GLU A 73 -18.14 -1.72 0.78
C GLU A 73 -18.54 -3.19 0.84
N ARG A 74 -18.49 -3.92 -0.30
CA ARG A 74 -18.76 -5.36 -0.34
C ARG A 74 -17.76 -6.19 0.47
N GLU A 75 -16.52 -5.72 0.58
CA GLU A 75 -15.45 -6.38 1.34
C GLU A 75 -15.39 -5.90 2.81
N ASN A 76 -16.37 -5.10 3.26
CA ASN A 76 -16.44 -4.52 4.60
C ASN A 76 -15.24 -3.64 4.97
N VAL A 77 -14.69 -2.92 4.00
CA VAL A 77 -13.69 -1.87 4.20
C VAL A 77 -14.43 -0.53 4.31
N ASP A 78 -14.17 0.22 5.37
CA ASP A 78 -14.74 1.56 5.57
C ASP A 78 -14.19 2.54 4.51
N THR A 79 -15.09 3.21 3.81
CA THR A 79 -14.81 4.17 2.74
C THR A 79 -14.97 5.63 3.17
N ALA A 80 -15.27 5.89 4.44
CA ALA A 80 -15.52 7.26 4.94
C ALA A 80 -14.35 8.23 4.70
N GLN A 81 -13.14 7.71 4.52
CA GLN A 81 -11.92 8.48 4.27
C GLN A 81 -11.48 8.44 2.80
N VAL A 82 -12.34 7.95 1.89
CA VAL A 82 -12.10 7.99 0.45
C VAL A 82 -12.68 9.26 -0.14
N ARG A 83 -11.80 10.15 -0.62
CA ARG A 83 -12.20 11.39 -1.27
C ARG A 83 -12.64 11.13 -2.72
N VAL A 84 -13.75 11.72 -3.14
CA VAL A 84 -14.19 11.74 -4.55
C VAL A 84 -13.80 13.06 -5.17
N ASP A 85 -12.89 13.03 -6.17
CA ASP A 85 -12.38 14.22 -6.86
C ASP A 85 -13.15 14.44 -8.18
N PRO A 86 -13.92 15.54 -8.33
CA PRO A 86 -14.67 15.81 -9.55
C PRO A 86 -13.76 16.32 -10.70
N GLN A 87 -12.50 16.63 -10.43
CA GLN A 87 -11.56 17.22 -11.39
C GLN A 87 -10.46 16.26 -11.85
N ALA A 88 -10.45 15.03 -11.34
CA ALA A 88 -9.46 14.03 -11.69
C ALA A 88 -10.12 12.68 -11.94
N SER A 89 -9.53 11.87 -12.81
CA SER A 89 -10.01 10.51 -13.07
C SER A 89 -9.46 9.52 -12.05
N THR A 90 -10.16 8.40 -11.90
CA THR A 90 -9.62 7.21 -11.26
C THR A 90 -8.51 6.61 -12.11
N GLY A 91 -7.42 6.16 -11.47
CA GLY A 91 -6.33 5.48 -12.16
C GLY A 91 -6.76 4.14 -12.75
N VAL A 92 -6.23 3.79 -13.90
CA VAL A 92 -6.44 2.49 -14.54
C VAL A 92 -5.11 1.93 -15.04
N TYR A 93 -5.03 0.61 -15.19
CA TYR A 93 -3.89 -0.01 -15.85
C TYR A 93 -4.30 -1.23 -16.67
N PHE A 94 -3.46 -1.53 -17.66
CA PHE A 94 -3.64 -2.66 -18.55
C PHE A 94 -2.55 -3.69 -18.31
N VAL A 95 -2.92 -4.96 -18.35
CA VAL A 95 -2.00 -6.10 -18.34
C VAL A 95 -2.13 -6.81 -19.67
N SER A 96 -1.08 -6.78 -20.47
CA SER A 96 -1.01 -7.47 -21.75
C SER A 96 -0.07 -8.67 -21.65
N HIS A 97 -0.38 -9.74 -22.37
CA HIS A 97 0.38 -10.99 -22.39
C HIS A 97 1.22 -11.08 -23.66
N GLY A 98 2.53 -10.93 -23.54
CA GLY A 98 3.51 -11.00 -24.64
C GLY A 98 4.35 -12.28 -24.65
N PRO A 99 5.28 -12.42 -25.63
CA PRO A 99 6.26 -13.51 -25.66
C PRO A 99 7.19 -13.52 -24.43
N ASP A 100 7.52 -12.31 -23.94
CA ASP A 100 8.47 -12.09 -22.85
C ASP A 100 7.79 -11.96 -21.48
N GLY A 101 6.52 -12.35 -21.36
CA GLY A 101 5.74 -12.27 -20.11
C GLY A 101 4.67 -11.20 -20.14
N HIS A 102 4.40 -10.59 -18.99
CA HIS A 102 3.36 -9.59 -18.81
C HIS A 102 3.91 -8.18 -18.99
N ALA A 103 3.23 -7.35 -19.78
CA ALA A 103 3.47 -5.90 -19.87
C ALA A 103 2.38 -5.17 -19.08
N PHE A 104 2.79 -4.11 -18.37
CA PHE A 104 1.91 -3.26 -17.56
C PHE A 104 1.96 -1.83 -18.09
N ASP A 105 0.82 -1.31 -18.52
CA ASP A 105 0.64 0.05 -18.99
C ASP A 105 -0.29 0.82 -18.04
N TYR A 106 0.22 1.89 -17.44
CA TYR A 106 -0.46 2.65 -16.40
C TYR A 106 -0.98 4.00 -16.92
N LEU A 107 -2.26 4.27 -16.73
CA LEU A 107 -2.89 5.57 -16.92
C LEU A 107 -3.27 6.13 -15.53
N ARG A 108 -2.25 6.55 -14.78
CA ARG A 108 -2.38 7.03 -13.40
C ARG A 108 -1.83 8.44 -13.16
N ALA A 109 -1.04 8.98 -14.08
CA ALA A 109 -0.51 10.33 -13.95
C ALA A 109 -1.65 11.35 -13.91
N GLY A 110 -1.74 12.15 -12.85
CA GLY A 110 -2.83 13.09 -12.64
C GLY A 110 -4.15 12.46 -12.17
N SER A 111 -4.16 11.15 -11.83
CA SER A 111 -5.32 10.51 -11.18
C SER A 111 -5.64 11.16 -9.84
N ALA A 112 -6.87 10.98 -9.36
CA ALA A 112 -7.29 11.51 -8.06
C ALA A 112 -6.35 11.11 -6.93
N ALA A 113 -5.95 9.83 -6.86
CA ALA A 113 -5.00 9.35 -5.85
C ALA A 113 -3.59 9.94 -6.04
N SER A 114 -3.13 10.16 -7.26
CA SER A 114 -1.82 10.78 -7.51
C SER A 114 -1.77 12.27 -7.16
N ARG A 115 -2.93 12.91 -7.01
CA ARG A 115 -3.07 14.32 -6.58
C ARG A 115 -3.28 14.47 -5.08
N TYR A 116 -3.39 13.36 -4.34
CA TYR A 116 -3.54 13.37 -2.90
C TYR A 116 -2.38 14.11 -2.23
N ALA A 117 -2.68 14.96 -1.26
CA ALA A 117 -1.70 15.86 -0.64
C ALA A 117 -1.88 15.90 0.89
N PRO A 118 -0.91 16.42 1.64
CA PRO A 118 -0.98 16.49 3.11
C PRO A 118 -2.29 17.10 3.67
N HIS A 119 -2.83 18.11 3.01
CA HIS A 119 -4.07 18.77 3.44
C HIS A 119 -5.34 17.91 3.24
N ASP A 120 -5.25 16.80 2.51
CA ASP A 120 -6.33 15.83 2.31
C ASP A 120 -6.36 14.76 3.41
N LEU A 121 -5.33 14.69 4.27
CA LEU A 121 -5.21 13.65 5.28
C LEU A 121 -6.29 13.75 6.35
N PRO A 122 -6.98 12.64 6.68
CA PRO A 122 -7.96 12.58 7.77
C PRO A 122 -7.22 12.39 9.11
N LEU A 123 -6.56 13.44 9.60
CA LEU A 123 -5.66 13.37 10.76
C LEU A 123 -6.34 12.77 12.01
N ASP A 124 -7.60 13.12 12.27
CA ASP A 124 -8.35 12.58 13.41
C ASP A 124 -8.58 11.05 13.27
N ALA A 125 -8.89 10.59 12.06
CA ALA A 125 -9.06 9.15 11.81
C ALA A 125 -7.73 8.38 11.93
N ILE A 126 -6.63 8.97 11.46
CA ILE A 126 -5.29 8.43 11.63
C ILE A 126 -4.94 8.32 13.12
N ALA A 127 -5.16 9.37 13.91
CA ALA A 127 -4.88 9.38 15.35
C ALA A 127 -5.75 8.38 16.14
N ALA A 128 -6.93 8.05 15.64
CA ALA A 128 -7.86 7.11 16.29
C ALA A 128 -7.65 5.64 15.89
N ALA A 129 -6.83 5.36 14.88
CA ALA A 129 -6.52 4.01 14.42
C ALA A 129 -5.54 3.30 15.38
N LYS A 130 -5.44 1.96 15.28
CA LYS A 130 -4.40 1.19 15.97
C LYS A 130 -3.16 1.01 15.12
N VAL A 131 -3.36 0.94 13.79
CA VAL A 131 -2.31 0.75 12.79
C VAL A 131 -2.62 1.59 11.56
N VAL A 132 -1.62 2.27 11.05
CA VAL A 132 -1.62 2.88 9.71
C VAL A 132 -0.71 2.07 8.81
N HIS A 133 -1.22 1.61 7.66
CA HIS A 133 -0.47 0.84 6.67
C HIS A 133 -0.24 1.64 5.40
N LEU A 134 1.00 1.62 4.91
CA LEU A 134 1.42 2.24 3.66
C LEU A 134 2.38 1.29 2.91
N SER A 135 2.67 1.65 1.65
CA SER A 135 3.67 0.94 0.86
C SER A 135 4.65 1.89 0.17
N GLY A 136 5.70 1.32 -0.40
CA GLY A 136 6.63 2.06 -1.26
C GLY A 136 5.96 2.67 -2.49
N ILE A 137 4.86 2.09 -2.97
CA ILE A 137 4.06 2.68 -4.05
C ILE A 137 3.39 3.97 -3.58
N SER A 138 2.84 4.02 -2.35
CA SER A 138 2.24 5.24 -1.77
C SER A 138 3.22 6.41 -1.77
N LEU A 139 4.51 6.14 -1.57
CA LEU A 139 5.60 7.13 -1.60
C LEU A 139 6.06 7.51 -3.03
N ALA A 140 5.72 6.70 -4.04
CA ALA A 140 6.32 6.78 -5.37
C ALA A 140 5.41 7.41 -6.44
N ILE A 141 4.09 7.41 -6.23
CA ILE A 141 3.11 7.76 -7.28
C ILE A 141 3.15 9.23 -7.69
N SER A 142 3.49 10.14 -6.77
CA SER A 142 3.69 11.58 -7.02
C SER A 142 4.45 12.22 -5.87
N LEU A 143 4.87 13.48 -6.03
CA LEU A 143 5.49 14.26 -4.95
C LEU A 143 4.50 14.55 -3.83
N SER A 144 3.29 14.99 -4.17
CA SER A 144 2.26 15.33 -3.18
C SER A 144 1.82 14.10 -2.37
N ALA A 145 1.67 12.94 -3.03
CA ALA A 145 1.34 11.70 -2.34
C ALA A 145 2.49 11.21 -1.44
N CYS A 146 3.75 11.42 -1.86
CA CYS A 146 4.92 11.16 -1.03
C CYS A 146 4.88 11.99 0.26
N ASP A 147 4.66 13.30 0.12
CA ASP A 147 4.57 14.22 1.25
C ASP A 147 3.42 13.85 2.17
N ALA A 148 2.25 13.52 1.61
CA ALA A 148 1.10 13.03 2.39
C ALA A 148 1.40 11.73 3.13
N ALA A 149 2.07 10.77 2.49
CA ALA A 149 2.42 9.50 3.13
C ALA A 149 3.42 9.70 4.29
N LEU A 150 4.43 10.55 4.13
CA LEU A 150 5.38 10.87 5.19
C LEU A 150 4.72 11.64 6.35
N GLU A 151 3.83 12.58 6.06
CA GLU A 151 3.03 13.28 7.07
C GLU A 151 2.10 12.33 7.83
N ALA A 152 1.45 11.39 7.14
CA ALA A 152 0.61 10.37 7.77
C ALA A 152 1.42 9.48 8.74
N ILE A 153 2.64 9.09 8.36
CA ILE A 153 3.57 8.34 9.22
C ILE A 153 3.92 9.18 10.46
N ALA A 154 4.34 10.43 10.27
CA ALA A 154 4.73 11.32 11.37
C ALA A 154 3.55 11.56 12.33
N HIS A 155 2.35 11.82 11.79
CA HIS A 155 1.14 12.03 12.59
C HIS A 155 0.73 10.77 13.37
N ALA A 156 0.75 9.60 12.74
CA ALA A 156 0.47 8.32 13.39
C ALA A 156 1.41 8.11 14.59
N ARG A 157 2.71 8.28 14.40
CA ARG A 157 3.71 8.13 15.46
C ARG A 157 3.53 9.14 16.61
N ALA A 158 3.24 10.40 16.28
CA ALA A 158 3.00 11.43 17.28
C ALA A 158 1.80 11.13 18.19
N ASN A 159 0.84 10.32 17.69
CA ASN A 159 -0.35 9.88 18.43
C ASN A 159 -0.26 8.44 18.96
N GLY A 160 0.92 7.79 18.93
CA GLY A 160 1.11 6.44 19.45
C GLY A 160 0.47 5.34 18.59
N VAL A 161 0.10 5.64 17.35
CA VAL A 161 -0.42 4.70 16.38
C VAL A 161 0.73 3.97 15.70
N ARG A 162 0.64 2.65 15.58
CA ARG A 162 1.67 1.84 14.94
C ARG A 162 1.68 2.04 13.43
N VAL A 163 2.86 2.05 12.85
CA VAL A 163 3.05 2.13 11.39
C VAL A 163 3.44 0.77 10.83
N SER A 164 2.71 0.32 9.82
CA SER A 164 3.03 -0.87 9.00
C SER A 164 3.43 -0.42 7.59
N PHE A 165 4.55 -0.93 7.09
CA PHE A 165 5.07 -0.53 5.78
C PHE A 165 5.51 -1.73 4.94
N ASP A 166 4.96 -1.83 3.72
CA ASP A 166 5.40 -2.77 2.68
C ASP A 166 6.38 -2.08 1.73
N THR A 167 7.57 -2.62 1.53
CA THR A 167 8.57 -2.03 0.63
C THR A 167 8.06 -1.88 -0.79
N ASN A 168 7.47 -2.90 -1.33
CA ASN A 168 6.81 -2.94 -2.64
C ASN A 168 7.45 -2.01 -3.70
N LEU A 169 8.76 -2.15 -3.89
CA LEU A 169 9.60 -1.31 -4.75
C LEU A 169 9.17 -1.39 -6.21
N ARG A 170 9.01 -0.24 -6.85
CA ARG A 170 8.68 -0.14 -8.28
C ARG A 170 9.57 0.88 -8.96
N LEU A 171 10.70 0.44 -9.51
CA LEU A 171 11.69 1.31 -10.17
C LEU A 171 11.15 1.99 -11.45
N LYS A 172 9.98 1.57 -11.96
CA LYS A 172 9.27 2.30 -13.02
C LYS A 172 8.70 3.65 -12.55
N LEU A 173 8.50 3.85 -11.24
CA LEU A 173 7.94 5.08 -10.68
C LEU A 173 9.02 6.11 -10.29
N TRP A 174 10.21 5.65 -9.90
CA TRP A 174 11.29 6.52 -9.46
C TRP A 174 12.67 5.86 -9.59
N PRO A 175 13.76 6.65 -9.66
CA PRO A 175 15.11 6.11 -9.70
C PRO A 175 15.47 5.49 -8.33
N LEU A 176 16.32 4.45 -8.36
CA LEU A 176 16.74 3.69 -7.18
C LEU A 176 17.30 4.57 -6.05
N ASN A 177 18.12 5.56 -6.38
CA ASN A 177 18.72 6.45 -5.36
C ASN A 177 17.66 7.22 -4.57
N ARG A 178 16.61 7.70 -5.24
CA ARG A 178 15.48 8.37 -4.57
C ARG A 178 14.66 7.36 -3.78
N ALA A 179 14.33 6.21 -4.37
CA ALA A 179 13.61 5.13 -3.69
C ALA A 179 14.31 4.75 -2.39
N ARG A 180 15.63 4.52 -2.44
CA ARG A 180 16.47 4.17 -1.29
C ARG A 180 16.38 5.23 -0.19
N ALA A 181 16.59 6.50 -0.52
CA ALA A 181 16.59 7.58 0.46
C ALA A 181 15.24 7.72 1.17
N VAL A 182 14.14 7.71 0.41
CA VAL A 182 12.78 7.93 0.95
C VAL A 182 12.28 6.70 1.68
N MET A 183 12.48 5.50 1.13
CA MET A 183 11.98 4.27 1.75
C MET A 183 12.75 3.91 3.02
N LEU A 184 14.07 4.11 3.09
CA LEU A 184 14.82 3.89 4.32
C LEU A 184 14.41 4.89 5.41
N GLU A 185 14.05 6.12 5.05
CA GLU A 185 13.51 7.07 6.01
C GLU A 185 12.12 6.65 6.52
N ALA A 186 11.23 6.17 5.64
CA ALA A 186 9.94 5.60 6.05
C ALA A 186 10.12 4.37 6.96
N ILE A 187 11.06 3.47 6.62
CA ILE A 187 11.36 2.26 7.42
C ILE A 187 11.80 2.64 8.84
N ARG A 188 12.61 3.70 9.03
CA ARG A 188 13.02 4.15 10.37
C ARG A 188 11.85 4.56 11.27
N GLN A 189 10.74 4.93 10.67
CA GLN A 189 9.54 5.35 11.36
C GLN A 189 8.47 4.25 11.44
N THR A 190 8.81 3.03 11.07
CA THR A 190 7.90 1.88 10.97
C THR A 190 8.04 0.96 12.17
N ASP A 191 6.92 0.41 12.65
CA ASP A 191 6.91 -0.63 13.71
C ASP A 191 6.87 -2.03 13.10
N ILE A 192 6.17 -2.21 11.97
CA ILE A 192 5.97 -3.49 11.29
C ILE A 192 6.39 -3.32 9.82
N CYS A 193 7.48 -3.97 9.42
CA CYS A 193 7.97 -3.93 8.04
C CYS A 193 7.65 -5.24 7.31
N LEU A 194 7.06 -5.12 6.11
CA LEU A 194 6.65 -6.25 5.26
C LEU A 194 7.44 -6.28 3.95
N PRO A 195 8.78 -6.41 4.00
CA PRO A 195 9.61 -6.32 2.81
C PRO A 195 9.54 -7.60 1.96
N SER A 196 9.81 -7.49 0.65
CA SER A 196 10.25 -8.65 -0.13
C SER A 196 11.77 -8.75 -0.12
N TRP A 197 12.31 -9.97 -0.29
CA TRP A 197 13.75 -10.17 -0.40
C TRP A 197 14.32 -9.36 -1.56
N ASP A 198 13.70 -9.47 -2.75
CA ASP A 198 14.17 -8.77 -3.96
C ASP A 198 14.22 -7.25 -3.75
N ASP A 199 13.16 -6.66 -3.15
CA ASP A 199 13.12 -5.23 -2.89
C ASP A 199 14.26 -4.76 -1.98
N VAL A 200 14.51 -5.48 -0.87
CA VAL A 200 15.57 -5.09 0.07
C VAL A 200 16.94 -5.31 -0.53
N THR A 201 17.14 -6.39 -1.28
CA THR A 201 18.38 -6.63 -2.00
C THR A 201 18.69 -5.49 -2.96
N GLU A 202 17.70 -5.03 -3.73
CA GLU A 202 17.85 -3.90 -4.65
C GLU A 202 18.10 -2.57 -3.90
N LEU A 203 17.43 -2.36 -2.79
CA LEU A 203 17.59 -1.15 -1.97
C LEU A 203 18.95 -1.08 -1.24
N THR A 204 19.49 -2.20 -0.79
CA THR A 204 20.63 -2.23 0.14
C THR A 204 21.86 -2.93 -0.39
N GLY A 205 21.72 -3.86 -1.33
CA GLY A 205 22.75 -4.77 -1.79
C GLY A 205 22.93 -6.00 -0.89
N LEU A 206 22.17 -6.13 0.20
CA LEU A 206 22.21 -7.28 1.10
C LEU A 206 21.52 -8.48 0.47
N THR A 207 22.10 -9.68 0.62
CA THR A 207 21.55 -10.91 0.03
C THR A 207 21.30 -12.02 1.04
N GLY A 208 21.86 -11.90 2.24
CA GLY A 208 21.64 -12.85 3.33
C GLY A 208 20.32 -12.58 4.05
N ARG A 209 19.49 -13.62 4.24
CA ARG A 209 18.20 -13.51 4.92
C ARG A 209 18.32 -12.91 6.33
N ASP A 210 19.25 -13.42 7.13
CA ASP A 210 19.48 -12.93 8.49
C ASP A 210 20.08 -11.52 8.48
N GLU A 211 21.00 -11.25 7.58
CA GLU A 211 21.61 -9.94 7.38
C GLU A 211 20.54 -8.86 7.03
N ILE A 212 19.59 -9.21 6.14
CA ILE A 212 18.48 -8.34 5.77
C ILE A 212 17.59 -8.01 6.98
N VAL A 213 17.17 -9.02 7.74
CA VAL A 213 16.27 -8.75 8.88
C VAL A 213 16.99 -8.03 10.01
N ASP A 214 18.26 -8.32 10.27
CA ASP A 214 19.06 -7.61 11.27
C ASP A 214 19.27 -6.13 10.88
N PHE A 215 19.54 -5.89 9.61
CA PHE A 215 19.62 -4.52 9.07
C PHE A 215 18.30 -3.77 9.30
N LEU A 216 17.16 -4.36 8.93
CA LEU A 216 15.85 -3.72 9.07
C LEU A 216 15.49 -3.48 10.54
N LEU A 217 15.67 -4.47 11.42
CA LEU A 217 15.41 -4.32 12.85
C LEU A 217 16.27 -3.23 13.49
N SER A 218 17.54 -3.09 13.06
CA SER A 218 18.43 -2.03 13.54
C SER A 218 18.00 -0.63 13.09
N HIS A 219 17.13 -0.52 12.08
CA HIS A 219 16.67 0.73 11.49
C HIS A 219 15.32 1.23 12.04
N GLY A 220 14.62 0.48 12.89
CA GLY A 220 13.39 0.98 13.50
C GLY A 220 12.31 -0.07 13.74
N PRO A 221 11.98 -0.93 12.77
CA PRO A 221 10.93 -1.94 12.93
C PRO A 221 11.17 -2.86 14.13
N ARG A 222 10.09 -3.19 14.83
CA ARG A 222 10.08 -4.20 15.89
C ARG A 222 9.69 -5.58 15.38
N VAL A 223 9.02 -5.61 14.24
CA VAL A 223 8.63 -6.84 13.53
C VAL A 223 8.98 -6.68 12.06
N VAL A 224 9.68 -7.66 11.51
CA VAL A 224 9.96 -7.77 10.08
C VAL A 224 9.36 -9.07 9.58
N ALA A 225 8.53 -9.02 8.55
CA ALA A 225 8.02 -10.18 7.84
C ALA A 225 8.57 -10.18 6.41
N LEU A 226 9.78 -10.73 6.26
CA LEU A 226 10.47 -10.81 4.97
C LEU A 226 9.80 -11.87 4.07
N LYS A 227 9.21 -11.41 2.98
CA LYS A 227 8.54 -12.25 1.97
C LYS A 227 9.56 -12.96 1.10
N LEU A 228 9.44 -14.28 0.97
CA LEU A 228 10.35 -15.17 0.23
C LEU A 228 9.67 -15.82 -0.99
N GLY A 229 8.65 -15.18 -1.53
CA GLY A 229 7.86 -15.69 -2.65
C GLY A 229 7.19 -17.02 -2.29
N LYS A 230 7.38 -18.05 -3.13
CA LYS A 230 6.81 -19.39 -2.92
C LYS A 230 7.33 -20.10 -1.65
N ASP A 231 8.45 -19.68 -1.11
CA ASP A 231 9.07 -20.26 0.08
C ASP A 231 8.47 -19.69 1.38
N GLY A 232 7.45 -18.82 1.27
CA GLY A 232 6.71 -18.27 2.38
C GLY A 232 7.30 -16.99 2.94
N SER A 233 7.45 -16.89 4.26
CA SER A 233 7.93 -15.69 4.93
C SER A 233 8.88 -16.00 6.07
N TYR A 234 9.85 -15.13 6.30
CA TYR A 234 10.76 -15.16 7.44
C TYR A 234 10.40 -14.04 8.41
N ILE A 235 9.80 -14.40 9.53
CA ILE A 235 9.36 -13.44 10.56
C ILE A 235 10.51 -13.24 11.55
N ALA A 236 10.80 -11.98 11.85
CA ALA A 236 11.87 -11.61 12.75
C ALA A 236 11.42 -10.52 13.72
N THR A 237 11.80 -10.69 14.98
CA THR A 237 11.78 -9.67 16.03
C THR A 237 13.18 -9.58 16.66
N PRO A 238 13.47 -8.65 17.58
CA PRO A 238 14.74 -8.64 18.30
C PRO A 238 15.08 -9.98 18.96
N ASP A 239 14.07 -10.72 19.43
CA ASP A 239 14.25 -11.91 20.27
C ASP A 239 13.98 -13.22 19.54
N GLU A 240 13.27 -13.20 18.41
CA GLU A 240 12.79 -14.42 17.75
C GLU A 240 12.95 -14.37 16.24
N ARG A 241 13.22 -15.53 15.63
CA ARG A 241 13.24 -15.77 14.19
C ARG A 241 12.40 -16.99 13.86
N ARG A 242 11.53 -16.88 12.84
CA ARG A 242 10.64 -17.98 12.46
C ARG A 242 10.41 -18.01 10.95
N VAL A 243 10.55 -19.19 10.35
CA VAL A 243 10.11 -19.45 8.99
C VAL A 243 8.62 -19.86 9.02
N VAL A 244 7.81 -19.22 8.20
CA VAL A 244 6.42 -19.60 7.93
C VAL A 244 6.38 -20.04 6.46
N PRO A 245 6.14 -21.33 6.19
CA PRO A 245 6.08 -21.84 4.81
C PRO A 245 4.92 -21.21 4.03
N GLY A 246 5.06 -21.13 2.68
CA GLY A 246 4.04 -20.62 1.76
C GLY A 246 2.97 -21.64 1.43
#